data_1115aaed11e33c964a87057cff4cd5f0
#
_entry.id   1115aaed11e33c964a87057cff4cd5f0
#
_cell.length_a   1.000
_cell.length_b   1.000
_cell.length_c   1.000
_cell.angle_alpha   90.00
_cell.angle_beta   90.00
_cell.angle_gamma   90.00
#
_symmetry.space_group_name_H-M   'P 1'
#
loop_
_entity.id
_entity.type
_entity.pdbx_description
1 polymer ?
#
loop_
_entity_poly.entity_id
_entity_poly.type
_entity_poly.pdbx_seq_one_letter_code
_entity_poly.pdbx_strand_id
1 'polypeptide(L)'
;MTVEGLLEDYLHHLRFTLGRDQYCATERDAYFALALCVRDRLIERWMATQQEHHRQNVKRVYYLSLEFLIGRLLGSNVINFAQMEGLCEEAMARIGIDWHRLRDYEADAGLGNGGLGRLAACFMDSLSTLKLPAIGYGLRYDYGIFTQRIESGYQVEDPDHWLKYGYPWEIGRPDYSANVHFGGHVEPPSHSNGHQWCWVDTRTIVGMPYNLPIVGYGGQAMNTLRLWSARAADEFDFEDFNRGDYVEAVANKVLAENLTKVLYPNDNMFEGRELRLKQQYFLVSCSLQDIV
;
A
#
# COMPACT_ATOMS: atom_id res chain seq x y z
N MET A 1 28.49 -3.98 2.22
CA MET A 1 27.87 -2.64 2.25
C MET A 1 28.82 -1.72 3.00
N THR A 2 29.12 -0.54 2.47
CA THR A 2 30.02 0.45 3.09
C THR A 2 29.31 1.79 3.19
N VAL A 3 29.80 2.68 4.02
CA VAL A 3 29.28 4.05 4.19
C VAL A 3 29.39 4.82 2.88
N GLU A 4 30.54 4.67 2.18
CA GLU A 4 30.79 5.31 0.90
C GLU A 4 29.77 4.88 -0.16
N GLY A 5 29.53 3.57 -0.29
CA GLY A 5 28.53 3.05 -1.24
C GLY A 5 27.10 3.51 -0.91
N LEU A 6 26.74 3.62 0.38
CA LEU A 6 25.45 4.17 0.78
C LEU A 6 25.31 5.65 0.42
N LEU A 7 26.40 6.44 0.58
CA LEU A 7 26.42 7.84 0.19
C LEU A 7 26.34 8.03 -1.33
N GLU A 8 27.00 7.19 -2.10
CA GLU A 8 26.94 7.20 -3.57
C GLU A 8 25.50 6.94 -4.04
N ASP A 9 24.83 5.93 -3.48
CA ASP A 9 23.45 5.59 -3.80
C ASP A 9 22.48 6.70 -3.36
N TYR A 10 22.70 7.30 -2.17
CA TYR A 10 21.92 8.42 -1.69
C TYR A 10 22.00 9.62 -2.65
N LEU A 11 23.22 9.99 -3.07
CA LEU A 11 23.44 11.07 -4.03
C LEU A 11 22.89 10.74 -5.41
N HIS A 12 22.94 9.47 -5.82
CA HIS A 12 22.32 9.00 -7.05
C HIS A 12 20.81 9.20 -7.01
N HIS A 13 20.12 8.71 -5.96
CA HIS A 13 18.68 8.90 -5.83
C HIS A 13 18.28 10.37 -5.70
N LEU A 14 19.04 11.16 -4.94
CA LEU A 14 18.78 12.58 -4.80
C LEU A 14 18.82 13.29 -6.18
N ARG A 15 19.85 13.01 -6.99
CA ARG A 15 20.05 13.67 -8.28
C ARG A 15 19.17 13.10 -9.39
N PHE A 16 19.16 11.78 -9.59
CA PHE A 16 18.60 11.16 -10.77
C PHE A 16 17.18 10.65 -10.57
N THR A 17 16.77 10.32 -9.34
CA THR A 17 15.41 9.90 -9.05
C THR A 17 14.53 11.08 -8.65
N LEU A 18 15.06 11.98 -7.80
CA LEU A 18 14.30 13.11 -7.27
C LEU A 18 14.57 14.42 -8.00
N GLY A 19 15.59 14.50 -8.86
CA GLY A 19 15.96 15.69 -9.60
C GLY A 19 16.38 16.86 -8.69
N ARG A 20 17.10 16.56 -7.60
CA ARG A 20 17.54 17.54 -6.60
C ARG A 20 19.05 17.56 -6.47
N ASP A 21 19.58 18.69 -6.04
CA ASP A 21 20.97 18.85 -5.64
C ASP A 21 21.07 19.27 -4.16
N GLN A 22 22.28 19.40 -3.67
CA GLN A 22 22.55 19.76 -2.26
C GLN A 22 22.07 21.17 -1.89
N TYR A 23 21.74 22.04 -2.84
CA TYR A 23 21.32 23.42 -2.59
C TYR A 23 19.81 23.57 -2.51
N CYS A 24 19.07 22.71 -3.20
CA CYS A 24 17.62 22.77 -3.28
C CYS A 24 16.90 21.60 -2.61
N ALA A 25 17.64 20.60 -2.09
CA ALA A 25 17.06 19.47 -1.41
C ALA A 25 16.39 19.88 -0.10
N THR A 26 15.16 19.38 0.12
CA THR A 26 14.39 19.54 1.34
C THR A 26 14.56 18.33 2.26
N GLU A 27 14.09 18.40 3.51
CA GLU A 27 14.05 17.23 4.40
C GLU A 27 13.27 16.06 3.79
N ARG A 28 12.18 16.36 3.08
CA ARG A 28 11.44 15.35 2.33
C ARG A 28 12.33 14.65 1.30
N ASP A 29 13.06 15.41 0.50
CA ASP A 29 13.91 14.85 -0.54
C ASP A 29 15.04 13.99 0.07
N ALA A 30 15.60 14.44 1.20
CA ALA A 30 16.59 13.67 1.96
C ALA A 30 16.02 12.34 2.50
N TYR A 31 14.79 12.37 3.09
CA TYR A 31 14.10 11.17 3.52
C TYR A 31 13.86 10.21 2.36
N PHE A 32 13.31 10.71 1.24
CA PHE A 32 13.02 9.88 0.07
C PHE A 32 14.28 9.26 -0.52
N ALA A 33 15.37 10.02 -0.67
CA ALA A 33 16.63 9.51 -1.19
C ALA A 33 17.16 8.36 -0.32
N LEU A 34 17.16 8.52 1.01
CA LEU A 34 17.60 7.47 1.92
C LEU A 34 16.65 6.27 1.93
N ALA A 35 15.34 6.50 1.93
CA ALA A 35 14.34 5.43 1.88
C ALA A 35 14.50 4.60 0.59
N LEU A 36 14.77 5.22 -0.55
CA LEU A 36 15.05 4.54 -1.81
C LEU A 36 16.33 3.71 -1.75
N CYS A 37 17.40 4.22 -1.13
CA CYS A 37 18.62 3.43 -0.91
C CYS A 37 18.36 2.17 -0.08
N VAL A 38 17.58 2.29 0.99
CA VAL A 38 17.20 1.14 1.82
C VAL A 38 16.31 0.19 1.03
N ARG A 39 15.31 0.72 0.30
CA ARG A 39 14.38 -0.05 -0.52
C ARG A 39 15.09 -0.89 -1.59
N ASP A 40 16.10 -0.38 -2.25
CA ASP A 40 16.83 -1.13 -3.29
C ASP A 40 17.44 -2.42 -2.73
N ARG A 41 17.98 -2.36 -1.53
CA ARG A 41 18.52 -3.52 -0.83
C ARG A 41 17.43 -4.50 -0.38
N LEU A 42 16.29 -3.97 0.02
CA LEU A 42 15.11 -4.79 0.31
C LEU A 42 14.61 -5.50 -0.95
N ILE A 43 14.51 -4.79 -2.08
CA ILE A 43 14.05 -5.36 -3.35
C ILE A 43 14.96 -6.48 -3.83
N GLU A 44 16.29 -6.31 -3.76
CA GLU A 44 17.24 -7.36 -4.12
C GLU A 44 16.95 -8.64 -3.31
N ARG A 45 16.80 -8.52 -2.01
CA ARG A 45 16.53 -9.64 -1.11
C ARG A 45 15.13 -10.22 -1.31
N TRP A 46 14.14 -9.35 -1.54
CA TRP A 46 12.77 -9.74 -1.83
C TRP A 46 12.68 -10.56 -3.12
N MET A 47 13.35 -10.11 -4.19
CA MET A 47 13.41 -10.86 -5.45
C MET A 47 14.07 -12.23 -5.26
N ALA A 48 15.19 -12.30 -4.57
CA ALA A 48 15.85 -13.57 -4.28
C ALA A 48 14.94 -14.53 -3.51
N THR A 49 14.18 -14.02 -2.52
CA THR A 49 13.21 -14.81 -1.75
C THR A 49 12.08 -15.33 -2.66
N GLN A 50 11.51 -14.47 -3.51
CA GLN A 50 10.42 -14.88 -4.41
C GLN A 50 10.90 -15.90 -5.46
N GLN A 51 12.11 -15.74 -6.00
CA GLN A 51 12.71 -16.72 -6.92
C GLN A 51 12.87 -18.08 -6.27
N GLU A 52 13.35 -18.12 -5.00
CA GLU A 52 13.50 -19.36 -4.26
C GLU A 52 12.15 -20.02 -3.95
N HIS A 53 11.14 -19.23 -3.56
CA HIS A 53 9.78 -19.73 -3.37
C HIS A 53 9.20 -20.33 -4.67
N HIS A 54 9.46 -19.72 -5.81
CA HIS A 54 9.04 -20.23 -7.11
C HIS A 54 9.76 -21.52 -7.47
N ARG A 55 11.10 -21.54 -7.33
CA ARG A 55 11.94 -22.72 -7.63
C ARG A 55 11.56 -23.95 -6.82
N GLN A 56 11.20 -23.74 -5.54
CA GLN A 56 10.81 -24.83 -4.63
C GLN A 56 9.32 -25.19 -4.73
N ASN A 57 8.53 -24.43 -5.45
CA ASN A 57 7.07 -24.57 -5.50
C ASN A 57 6.43 -24.69 -4.11
N VAL A 58 6.76 -23.77 -3.21
CA VAL A 58 6.37 -23.84 -1.81
C VAL A 58 4.88 -23.57 -1.61
N LYS A 59 4.28 -24.19 -0.59
CA LYS A 59 2.97 -23.75 -0.08
C LYS A 59 3.12 -22.40 0.58
N ARG A 60 2.12 -21.52 0.37
CA ARG A 60 2.09 -20.16 0.93
C ARG A 60 0.96 -19.99 1.92
N VAL A 61 1.21 -19.19 2.93
CA VAL A 61 0.18 -18.68 3.84
C VAL A 61 -0.37 -17.38 3.25
N TYR A 62 -1.69 -17.27 3.17
CA TYR A 62 -2.37 -16.06 2.74
C TYR A 62 -3.11 -15.46 3.92
N TYR A 63 -2.72 -14.23 4.29
CA TYR A 63 -3.28 -13.54 5.45
C TYR A 63 -4.10 -12.33 5.00
N LEU A 64 -5.42 -12.44 5.07
CA LEU A 64 -6.34 -11.39 4.68
C LEU A 64 -6.76 -10.58 5.91
N SER A 65 -6.59 -9.27 5.86
CA SER A 65 -7.06 -8.34 6.89
C SER A 65 -7.48 -7.01 6.28
N LEU A 66 -8.55 -6.43 6.82
CA LEU A 66 -8.94 -5.04 6.48
C LEU A 66 -7.98 -4.00 7.07
N GLU A 67 -7.16 -4.42 8.04
CA GLU A 67 -6.24 -3.55 8.75
C GLU A 67 -4.83 -4.12 8.77
N PHE A 68 -3.85 -3.27 8.44
CA PHE A 68 -2.42 -3.52 8.65
C PHE A 68 -1.79 -2.27 9.28
N LEU A 69 -1.68 -2.24 10.60
CA LEU A 69 -1.04 -1.13 11.32
C LEU A 69 0.48 -1.33 11.34
N ILE A 70 1.11 -1.02 10.21
CA ILE A 70 2.53 -1.29 9.97
C ILE A 70 3.40 -0.28 10.71
N GLY A 71 2.99 1.00 10.73
CA GLY A 71 3.78 2.10 11.25
C GLY A 71 4.82 2.61 10.24
N ARG A 72 5.86 3.26 10.73
CA ARG A 72 6.98 3.79 9.95
C ARG A 72 7.95 2.67 9.58
N LEU A 73 8.33 2.60 8.31
CA LEU A 73 9.14 1.50 7.78
C LEU A 73 10.64 1.80 7.73
N LEU A 74 11.07 3.06 7.61
CA LEU A 74 12.50 3.39 7.48
C LEU A 74 13.30 2.83 8.66
N GLY A 75 12.92 3.19 9.89
CA GLY A 75 13.60 2.70 11.09
C GLY A 75 13.49 1.18 11.25
N SER A 76 12.28 0.63 11.03
CA SER A 76 12.04 -0.82 11.14
C SER A 76 12.87 -1.62 10.12
N ASN A 77 12.92 -1.19 8.86
CA ASN A 77 13.68 -1.85 7.81
C ASN A 77 15.19 -1.80 8.10
N VAL A 78 15.68 -0.65 8.56
CA VAL A 78 17.11 -0.46 8.88
C VAL A 78 17.54 -1.33 10.06
N ILE A 79 16.74 -1.41 11.13
CA ILE A 79 17.02 -2.26 12.31
C ILE A 79 16.99 -3.75 11.94
N ASN A 80 16.03 -4.17 11.11
CA ASN A 80 15.89 -5.56 10.70
C ASN A 80 16.97 -6.00 9.70
N PHE A 81 17.60 -5.06 9.01
CA PHE A 81 18.68 -5.35 8.06
C PHE A 81 20.03 -5.25 8.76
N ALA A 82 20.65 -6.38 9.06
CA ALA A 82 21.87 -6.44 9.87
C ALA A 82 22.94 -5.39 9.48
N GLN A 83 23.41 -4.63 10.45
CA GLN A 83 24.46 -3.60 10.34
C GLN A 83 24.06 -2.32 9.57
N MET A 84 22.83 -2.19 9.10
CA MET A 84 22.44 -1.02 8.29
C MET A 84 22.25 0.24 9.12
N GLU A 85 21.82 0.12 10.39
CA GLU A 85 21.55 1.28 11.24
C GLU A 85 22.79 2.16 11.44
N GLY A 86 23.91 1.56 11.89
CA GLY A 86 25.17 2.30 12.05
C GLY A 86 25.70 2.88 10.75
N LEU A 87 25.48 2.19 9.61
CA LEU A 87 25.90 2.70 8.30
C LEU A 87 25.05 3.91 7.88
N CYS A 88 23.73 3.88 8.12
CA CYS A 88 22.84 5.01 7.82
C CYS A 88 23.16 6.22 8.71
N GLU A 89 23.37 6.00 10.01
CA GLU A 89 23.74 7.06 10.94
C GLU A 89 25.06 7.73 10.56
N GLU A 90 26.11 6.93 10.32
CA GLU A 90 27.41 7.45 9.90
C GLU A 90 27.37 8.16 8.54
N ALA A 91 26.67 7.57 7.55
CA ALA A 91 26.52 8.17 6.23
C ALA A 91 25.83 9.53 6.30
N MET A 92 24.72 9.62 7.03
CA MET A 92 23.96 10.87 7.19
C MET A 92 24.76 11.91 7.97
N ALA A 93 25.48 11.52 9.02
CA ALA A 93 26.34 12.43 9.78
C ALA A 93 27.46 13.04 8.91
N ARG A 94 28.06 12.29 7.98
CA ARG A 94 29.10 12.79 7.06
C ARG A 94 28.62 13.92 6.13
N ILE A 95 27.34 13.97 5.85
CA ILE A 95 26.72 15.02 5.01
C ILE A 95 25.92 16.03 5.81
N GLY A 96 26.04 15.99 7.16
CA GLY A 96 25.40 16.97 8.06
C GLY A 96 23.91 16.78 8.27
N ILE A 97 23.38 15.59 8.01
CA ILE A 97 21.96 15.24 8.21
C ILE A 97 21.80 14.42 9.48
N ASP A 98 20.84 14.83 10.32
CA ASP A 98 20.46 14.09 11.53
C ASP A 98 19.60 12.88 11.14
N TRP A 99 20.12 11.68 11.37
CA TRP A 99 19.44 10.39 11.13
C TRP A 99 18.12 10.26 11.89
N HIS A 100 18.10 10.66 13.17
CA HIS A 100 16.89 10.53 14.00
C HIS A 100 15.77 11.44 13.50
N ARG A 101 16.12 12.68 13.16
CA ARG A 101 15.16 13.62 12.57
C ARG A 101 14.64 13.14 11.22
N LEU A 102 15.50 12.57 10.41
CA LEU A 102 15.11 12.05 9.10
C LEU A 102 14.15 10.85 9.22
N ARG A 103 14.43 9.94 10.14
CA ARG A 103 13.55 8.82 10.46
C ARG A 103 12.17 9.28 10.96
N ASP A 104 12.12 10.34 11.74
CA ASP A 104 10.88 10.87 12.28
C ASP A 104 10.05 11.67 11.25
N TYR A 105 10.65 12.00 10.11
CA TYR A 105 9.96 12.65 8.99
C TYR A 105 8.97 11.73 8.27
N GLU A 106 9.15 10.42 8.35
CA GLU A 106 8.29 9.44 7.69
C GLU A 106 6.84 9.54 8.18
N ALA A 107 5.90 9.65 7.22
CA ALA A 107 4.48 9.57 7.53
C ALA A 107 4.12 8.13 7.93
N ASP A 108 3.29 7.97 8.97
CA ASP A 108 2.74 6.68 9.36
C ASP A 108 1.76 6.16 8.30
N ALA A 109 1.93 4.92 7.87
CA ALA A 109 0.90 4.22 7.12
C ALA A 109 -0.15 3.70 8.12
N GLY A 110 -1.06 4.61 8.52
CA GLY A 110 -2.09 4.37 9.52
C GLY A 110 -3.25 3.51 8.99
N LEU A 111 -2.94 2.34 8.40
CA LEU A 111 -3.91 1.44 7.78
C LEU A 111 -4.54 0.46 8.79
N GLY A 112 -4.65 0.86 10.02
CA GLY A 112 -5.26 0.12 11.13
C GLY A 112 -5.58 1.03 12.30
N ASN A 113 -6.38 0.53 13.24
CA ASN A 113 -6.80 1.30 14.41
C ASN A 113 -6.14 0.83 15.71
N GLY A 114 -6.02 -0.49 15.90
CA GLY A 114 -5.59 -1.05 17.18
C GLY A 114 -5.04 -2.46 17.07
N GLY A 115 -5.42 -3.31 18.02
CA GLY A 115 -4.90 -4.67 18.19
C GLY A 115 -5.02 -5.56 16.96
N LEU A 116 -6.15 -5.50 16.25
CA LEU A 116 -6.38 -6.29 15.04
C LEU A 116 -5.34 -5.97 13.96
N GLY A 117 -5.21 -4.68 13.64
CA GLY A 117 -4.27 -4.22 12.61
C GLY A 117 -2.81 -4.41 13.01
N ARG A 118 -2.49 -4.23 14.30
CA ARG A 118 -1.12 -4.48 14.81
C ARG A 118 -0.79 -5.97 14.82
N LEU A 119 -1.73 -6.84 15.17
CA LEU A 119 -1.54 -8.28 15.11
C LEU A 119 -1.21 -8.75 13.68
N ALA A 120 -1.94 -8.25 12.68
CA ALA A 120 -1.69 -8.54 11.27
C ALA A 120 -0.26 -8.13 10.86
N ALA A 121 0.18 -6.93 11.25
CA ALA A 121 1.53 -6.45 10.99
C ALA A 121 2.60 -7.31 11.68
N CYS A 122 2.39 -7.69 12.94
CA CYS A 122 3.30 -8.57 13.68
C CYS A 122 3.36 -9.98 13.09
N PHE A 123 2.25 -10.52 12.59
CA PHE A 123 2.27 -11.83 11.92
C PHE A 123 3.07 -11.80 10.63
N MET A 124 2.95 -10.74 9.82
CA MET A 124 3.75 -10.61 8.60
C MET A 124 5.25 -10.54 8.91
N ASP A 125 5.64 -9.79 9.93
CA ASP A 125 7.03 -9.73 10.43
C ASP A 125 7.52 -11.11 10.92
N SER A 126 6.72 -11.77 11.77
CA SER A 126 7.04 -13.09 12.31
C SER A 126 7.18 -14.16 11.22
N LEU A 127 6.27 -14.18 10.24
CA LEU A 127 6.33 -15.09 9.10
C LEU A 127 7.61 -14.86 8.27
N SER A 128 8.00 -13.60 8.06
CA SER A 128 9.25 -13.26 7.37
C SER A 128 10.48 -13.68 8.20
N THR A 129 10.47 -13.44 9.51
CA THR A 129 11.55 -13.83 10.43
C THR A 129 11.74 -15.35 10.47
N LEU A 130 10.65 -16.10 10.47
CA LEU A 130 10.67 -17.57 10.45
C LEU A 130 10.87 -18.14 9.05
N LYS A 131 11.03 -17.30 8.03
CA LYS A 131 11.19 -17.68 6.61
C LYS A 131 10.02 -18.52 6.08
N LEU A 132 8.83 -18.33 6.62
CA LEU A 132 7.61 -18.96 6.13
C LEU A 132 7.06 -18.18 4.95
N PRO A 133 6.84 -18.82 3.79
CA PRO A 133 6.30 -18.14 2.62
C PRO A 133 4.91 -17.62 2.88
N ALA A 134 4.72 -16.30 2.76
CA ALA A 134 3.44 -15.67 3.02
C ALA A 134 3.16 -14.49 2.10
N ILE A 135 1.87 -14.20 1.88
CA ILE A 135 1.39 -12.96 1.28
C ILE A 135 0.27 -12.42 2.18
N GLY A 136 0.41 -11.18 2.62
CA GLY A 136 -0.65 -10.42 3.27
C GLY A 136 -1.50 -9.71 2.22
N TYR A 137 -2.82 -9.69 2.41
CA TYR A 137 -3.76 -8.94 1.58
C TYR A 137 -4.56 -7.98 2.42
N GLY A 138 -4.58 -6.70 2.02
CA GLY A 138 -5.32 -5.64 2.68
C GLY A 138 -5.84 -4.60 1.71
N LEU A 139 -6.42 -3.53 2.23
CA LEU A 139 -6.86 -2.38 1.46
C LEU A 139 -5.85 -1.23 1.64
N ARG A 140 -5.55 -0.56 0.53
CA ARG A 140 -4.76 0.66 0.49
C ARG A 140 -5.70 1.85 0.63
N TYR A 141 -5.96 2.23 1.87
CA TYR A 141 -6.79 3.40 2.12
C TYR A 141 -6.07 4.68 1.70
N ASP A 142 -6.80 5.59 1.05
CA ASP A 142 -6.24 6.89 0.62
C ASP A 142 -5.89 7.77 1.82
N TYR A 143 -6.64 7.64 2.91
CA TYR A 143 -6.43 8.34 4.18
C TYR A 143 -6.15 7.32 5.28
N GLY A 144 -5.17 7.62 6.14
CA GLY A 144 -4.94 6.87 7.38
C GLY A 144 -6.14 7.00 8.33
N ILE A 145 -6.05 6.35 9.50
CA ILE A 145 -7.19 6.27 10.44
C ILE A 145 -7.74 7.66 10.79
N PHE A 146 -6.95 8.59 11.20
CA PHE A 146 -7.14 10.04 11.32
C PHE A 146 -5.91 10.67 11.99
N THR A 147 -5.72 11.97 11.78
CA THR A 147 -4.77 12.77 12.57
C THR A 147 -5.50 13.34 13.77
N GLN A 148 -4.99 13.08 14.97
CA GLN A 148 -5.56 13.60 16.21
C GLN A 148 -5.03 15.00 16.50
N ARG A 149 -5.94 15.94 16.77
CA ARG A 149 -5.63 17.29 17.22
C ARG A 149 -6.43 17.61 18.50
N ILE A 150 -5.85 18.38 19.39
CA ILE A 150 -6.53 18.81 20.60
C ILE A 150 -6.87 20.30 20.47
N GLU A 151 -8.16 20.62 20.47
CA GLU A 151 -8.66 22.01 20.47
C GLU A 151 -9.54 22.26 21.69
N SER A 152 -9.21 23.28 22.47
CA SER A 152 -9.96 23.66 23.68
C SER A 152 -10.19 22.51 24.66
N GLY A 153 -9.24 21.54 24.73
CA GLY A 153 -9.32 20.36 25.58
C GLY A 153 -10.11 19.19 25.01
N TYR A 154 -10.61 19.29 23.79
CA TYR A 154 -11.33 18.22 23.09
C TYR A 154 -10.53 17.68 21.94
N GLN A 155 -10.70 16.37 21.67
CA GLN A 155 -10.14 15.73 20.48
C GLN A 155 -10.89 16.19 19.23
N VAL A 156 -10.13 16.59 18.21
CA VAL A 156 -10.61 16.87 16.87
C VAL A 156 -9.88 15.92 15.90
N GLU A 157 -10.62 15.32 15.00
CA GLU A 157 -10.12 14.35 14.02
C GLU A 157 -10.00 15.02 12.65
N ASP A 158 -8.80 15.02 12.10
CA ASP A 158 -8.52 15.51 10.75
C ASP A 158 -8.14 14.36 9.83
N PRO A 159 -8.40 14.44 8.50
CA PRO A 159 -7.96 13.43 7.54
C PRO A 159 -6.45 13.26 7.55
N ASP A 160 -5.97 12.03 7.69
CA ASP A 160 -4.54 11.72 7.62
C ASP A 160 -4.11 11.51 6.17
N HIS A 161 -3.44 12.50 5.60
CA HIS A 161 -2.97 12.52 4.21
C HIS A 161 -1.61 11.83 4.05
N TRP A 162 -1.45 10.59 4.49
CA TRP A 162 -0.17 9.87 4.48
C TRP A 162 0.45 9.70 3.09
N LEU A 163 -0.37 9.71 2.03
CA LEU A 163 0.04 9.59 0.62
C LEU A 163 0.32 10.94 -0.07
N LYS A 164 0.12 12.06 0.61
CA LYS A 164 0.20 13.42 0.01
C LYS A 164 1.49 13.67 -0.78
N TYR A 165 2.59 13.12 -0.32
CA TYR A 165 3.91 13.32 -0.93
C TYR A 165 4.48 12.05 -1.57
N GLY A 166 3.64 11.00 -1.74
CA GLY A 166 4.05 9.69 -2.17
C GLY A 166 4.53 8.81 -1.02
N TYR A 167 4.71 7.52 -1.30
CA TYR A 167 5.16 6.53 -0.32
C TYR A 167 6.26 5.67 -0.94
N PRO A 168 7.53 5.79 -0.51
CA PRO A 168 8.66 5.19 -1.22
C PRO A 168 8.71 3.66 -1.15
N TRP A 169 7.97 3.04 -0.22
CA TRP A 169 8.03 1.61 0.04
C TRP A 169 7.13 0.77 -0.86
N GLU A 170 6.10 1.37 -1.46
CA GLU A 170 5.15 0.63 -2.29
C GLU A 170 5.58 0.56 -3.76
N ILE A 171 5.20 -0.54 -4.41
CA ILE A 171 5.41 -0.77 -5.84
C ILE A 171 4.06 -1.12 -6.46
N GLY A 172 3.54 -0.25 -7.33
CA GLY A 172 2.32 -0.52 -8.09
C GLY A 172 2.50 -1.69 -9.06
N ARG A 173 1.48 -2.54 -9.15
CA ARG A 173 1.47 -3.74 -10.00
C ARG A 173 0.23 -3.80 -10.87
N PRO A 174 0.10 -2.93 -11.87
CA PRO A 174 -1.07 -2.90 -12.75
C PRO A 174 -1.29 -4.20 -13.52
N ASP A 175 -0.24 -4.97 -13.75
CA ASP A 175 -0.23 -6.30 -14.36
C ASP A 175 -0.99 -7.37 -13.54
N TYR A 176 -1.25 -7.13 -12.26
CA TYR A 176 -2.03 -7.99 -11.36
C TYR A 176 -3.37 -7.37 -10.95
N SER A 177 -3.89 -6.43 -11.73
CA SER A 177 -5.20 -5.84 -11.42
C SER A 177 -6.32 -6.87 -11.54
N ALA A 178 -7.33 -6.76 -10.66
CA ALA A 178 -8.47 -7.65 -10.58
C ALA A 178 -9.77 -6.89 -10.83
N ASN A 179 -10.69 -7.48 -11.60
CA ASN A 179 -12.01 -6.90 -11.81
C ASN A 179 -13.02 -7.44 -10.79
N VAL A 180 -13.69 -6.55 -10.09
CA VAL A 180 -14.71 -6.89 -9.11
C VAL A 180 -16.04 -6.30 -9.54
N HIS A 181 -17.08 -7.16 -9.62
CA HIS A 181 -18.41 -6.79 -10.07
C HIS A 181 -19.32 -6.52 -8.88
N PHE A 182 -20.12 -5.46 -8.98
CA PHE A 182 -21.11 -5.06 -7.98
C PHE A 182 -22.48 -4.83 -8.60
N GLY A 183 -23.55 -5.09 -7.84
CA GLY A 183 -24.93 -4.88 -8.30
C GLY A 183 -25.35 -5.87 -9.37
N GLY A 184 -26.20 -5.40 -10.30
CA GLY A 184 -26.73 -6.25 -11.37
C GLY A 184 -27.73 -7.29 -10.89
N HIS A 185 -28.07 -8.21 -11.78
CA HIS A 185 -28.96 -9.32 -11.52
C HIS A 185 -28.51 -10.58 -12.27
N VAL A 186 -29.06 -11.73 -11.88
CA VAL A 186 -28.73 -13.00 -12.50
C VAL A 186 -29.84 -13.39 -13.48
N GLU A 187 -29.47 -13.58 -14.75
CA GLU A 187 -30.38 -14.07 -15.77
C GLU A 187 -30.33 -15.60 -15.86
N PRO A 188 -31.51 -16.24 -16.05
CA PRO A 188 -31.55 -17.69 -16.22
C PRO A 188 -30.94 -18.13 -17.56
N PRO A 189 -30.57 -19.43 -17.68
CA PRO A 189 -30.10 -19.99 -18.93
C PRO A 189 -31.05 -19.75 -20.08
N SER A 190 -30.49 -19.34 -21.24
CA SER A 190 -31.22 -19.13 -22.49
C SER A 190 -30.49 -19.75 -23.67
N HIS A 191 -31.16 -19.88 -24.81
CA HIS A 191 -30.51 -20.39 -26.04
C HIS A 191 -29.38 -19.47 -26.54
N SER A 192 -29.45 -18.16 -26.23
CA SER A 192 -28.46 -17.15 -26.63
C SER A 192 -27.18 -17.19 -25.80
N ASN A 193 -27.23 -17.64 -24.53
CA ASN A 193 -26.09 -17.66 -23.61
C ASN A 193 -25.57 -19.06 -23.25
N GLY A 194 -25.85 -20.07 -24.10
CA GLY A 194 -25.26 -21.40 -23.93
C GLY A 194 -25.76 -22.20 -22.73
N HIS A 195 -26.98 -21.96 -22.27
CA HIS A 195 -27.59 -22.62 -21.10
C HIS A 195 -26.90 -22.35 -19.76
N GLN A 196 -26.15 -21.25 -19.63
CA GLN A 196 -25.52 -20.85 -18.39
C GLN A 196 -26.25 -19.68 -17.71
N TRP A 197 -26.19 -19.65 -16.37
CA TRP A 197 -26.60 -18.49 -15.62
C TRP A 197 -25.62 -17.35 -15.85
N CYS A 198 -26.13 -16.15 -16.20
CA CYS A 198 -25.31 -14.97 -16.47
C CYS A 198 -25.57 -13.89 -15.44
N TRP A 199 -24.52 -13.30 -14.89
CA TRP A 199 -24.62 -12.12 -14.04
C TRP A 199 -24.44 -10.88 -14.91
N VAL A 200 -25.51 -10.11 -15.07
CA VAL A 200 -25.60 -8.99 -16.01
C VAL A 200 -25.88 -7.67 -15.30
N ASP A 201 -25.71 -6.56 -16.01
CA ASP A 201 -25.90 -5.18 -15.53
C ASP A 201 -25.05 -4.87 -14.28
N THR A 202 -23.88 -5.47 -14.20
CA THR A 202 -22.94 -5.23 -13.12
C THR A 202 -22.11 -3.98 -13.36
N ARG A 203 -21.75 -3.31 -12.27
CA ARG A 203 -20.74 -2.26 -12.26
C ARG A 203 -19.39 -2.87 -11.91
N THR A 204 -18.40 -2.64 -12.76
CA THR A 204 -17.03 -3.14 -12.56
C THR A 204 -16.19 -2.10 -11.81
N ILE A 205 -15.52 -2.55 -10.75
CA ILE A 205 -14.48 -1.79 -10.04
C ILE A 205 -13.17 -2.57 -10.18
N VAL A 206 -12.11 -1.86 -10.55
CA VAL A 206 -10.77 -2.44 -10.71
C VAL A 206 -10.03 -2.37 -9.40
N GLY A 207 -9.54 -3.50 -8.91
CA GLY A 207 -8.58 -3.60 -7.82
C GLY A 207 -7.16 -3.41 -8.34
N MET A 208 -6.55 -2.29 -8.04
CA MET A 208 -5.17 -1.97 -8.38
C MET A 208 -4.26 -2.36 -7.21
N PRO A 209 -3.35 -3.34 -7.36
CA PRO A 209 -2.50 -3.80 -6.27
C PRO A 209 -1.22 -2.98 -6.13
N TYR A 210 -0.82 -2.76 -4.87
CA TYR A 210 0.45 -2.18 -4.46
C TYR A 210 1.16 -3.17 -3.54
N ASN A 211 2.39 -3.54 -3.89
CA ASN A 211 3.19 -4.48 -3.11
C ASN A 211 4.17 -3.73 -2.20
N LEU A 212 4.22 -4.13 -0.93
CA LEU A 212 5.21 -3.70 0.04
C LEU A 212 6.05 -4.91 0.47
N PRO A 213 7.38 -4.87 0.35
CA PRO A 213 8.24 -5.90 0.92
C PRO A 213 8.24 -5.80 2.44
N ILE A 214 7.98 -6.90 3.14
CA ILE A 214 8.02 -7.01 4.59
C ILE A 214 9.25 -7.81 4.97
N VAL A 215 10.19 -7.14 5.62
CA VAL A 215 11.45 -7.74 6.08
C VAL A 215 11.26 -8.40 7.43
N GLY A 216 11.81 -9.60 7.60
CA GLY A 216 11.94 -10.25 8.90
C GLY A 216 13.24 -9.89 9.60
N TYR A 217 13.36 -10.21 10.89
CA TYR A 217 14.57 -10.01 11.67
C TYR A 217 15.80 -10.65 11.01
N GLY A 218 16.88 -9.88 10.90
CA GLY A 218 18.12 -10.29 10.24
C GLY A 218 18.09 -10.21 8.71
N GLY A 219 16.99 -9.78 8.09
CA GLY A 219 16.89 -9.48 6.64
C GLY A 219 17.11 -10.67 5.71
N GLN A 220 16.89 -11.92 6.18
CA GLN A 220 17.21 -13.13 5.40
C GLN A 220 16.11 -13.53 4.41
N ALA A 221 14.86 -13.33 4.76
CA ALA A 221 13.70 -13.60 3.91
C ALA A 221 12.72 -12.44 3.97
N MET A 222 11.98 -12.26 2.89
CA MET A 222 11.00 -11.19 2.78
C MET A 222 9.70 -11.70 2.21
N ASN A 223 8.61 -11.37 2.86
CA ASN A 223 7.26 -11.61 2.38
C ASN A 223 6.67 -10.36 1.69
N THR A 224 5.51 -10.52 1.10
CA THR A 224 4.80 -9.45 0.41
C THR A 224 3.56 -9.06 1.18
N LEU A 225 3.35 -7.76 1.40
CA LEU A 225 2.04 -7.22 1.73
C LEU A 225 1.48 -6.57 0.47
N ARG A 226 0.35 -7.11 -0.03
CA ARG A 226 -0.36 -6.59 -1.20
C ARG A 226 -1.60 -5.82 -0.74
N LEU A 227 -1.61 -4.54 -1.06
CA LEU A 227 -2.70 -3.64 -0.71
C LEU A 227 -3.49 -3.26 -1.96
N TRP A 228 -4.80 -3.47 -1.94
CA TRP A 228 -5.70 -3.17 -3.03
C TRP A 228 -6.26 -1.75 -2.93
N SER A 229 -6.16 -0.98 -4.01
CA SER A 229 -6.82 0.32 -4.19
C SER A 229 -7.92 0.16 -5.24
N ALA A 230 -9.11 0.69 -4.94
CA ALA A 230 -10.22 0.66 -5.87
C ALA A 230 -10.08 1.77 -6.93
N ARG A 231 -10.30 1.40 -8.19
CA ARG A 231 -10.29 2.30 -9.35
C ARG A 231 -11.54 2.06 -10.19
N ALA A 232 -12.01 3.08 -10.88
CA ALA A 232 -13.05 2.88 -11.90
C ALA A 232 -12.47 2.13 -13.10
N ALA A 233 -13.31 1.30 -13.75
CA ALA A 233 -12.95 0.70 -15.03
C ALA A 233 -12.91 1.78 -16.13
N ASP A 234 -13.88 2.70 -16.10
CA ASP A 234 -13.94 3.89 -16.93
C ASP A 234 -13.79 5.11 -16.02
N GLU A 235 -12.62 5.73 -16.03
CA GLU A 235 -12.30 6.85 -15.14
C GLU A 235 -12.90 8.18 -15.58
N PHE A 236 -13.31 8.29 -16.86
CA PHE A 236 -13.71 9.54 -17.47
C PHE A 236 -14.71 9.34 -18.62
N ASP A 237 -15.89 9.93 -18.52
CA ASP A 237 -16.86 9.96 -19.60
C ASP A 237 -16.63 11.20 -20.48
N PHE A 238 -16.16 10.94 -21.69
CA PHE A 238 -15.83 11.99 -22.64
C PHE A 238 -17.08 12.66 -23.25
N GLU A 239 -18.20 11.92 -23.33
CA GLU A 239 -19.45 12.50 -23.87
C GLU A 239 -20.05 13.48 -22.89
N ASP A 240 -20.13 13.14 -21.61
CA ASP A 240 -20.64 14.03 -20.57
C ASP A 240 -19.74 15.27 -20.43
N PHE A 241 -18.42 15.08 -20.47
CA PHE A 241 -17.48 16.20 -20.47
C PHE A 241 -17.72 17.16 -21.63
N ASN A 242 -17.93 16.67 -22.86
CA ASN A 242 -18.18 17.51 -24.04
C ASN A 242 -19.53 18.22 -24.00
N ARG A 243 -20.49 17.68 -23.23
CA ARG A 243 -21.81 18.34 -22.99
C ARG A 243 -21.71 19.44 -21.92
N GLY A 244 -20.56 19.55 -21.23
CA GLY A 244 -20.35 20.51 -20.13
C GLY A 244 -20.76 19.95 -18.77
N ASP A 245 -21.11 18.68 -18.66
CA ASP A 245 -21.42 18.01 -17.40
C ASP A 245 -20.17 17.41 -16.77
N TYR A 246 -19.32 18.29 -16.25
CA TYR A 246 -18.01 17.91 -15.69
C TYR A 246 -18.09 17.08 -14.42
N VAL A 247 -19.20 17.13 -13.68
CA VAL A 247 -19.38 16.36 -12.45
C VAL A 247 -19.73 14.91 -12.79
N GLU A 248 -20.68 14.71 -13.72
CA GLU A 248 -21.11 13.38 -14.15
C GLU A 248 -19.97 12.66 -14.87
N ALA A 249 -19.20 13.38 -15.67
CA ALA A 249 -18.02 12.85 -16.39
C ALA A 249 -17.00 12.14 -15.48
N VAL A 250 -16.97 12.43 -14.17
CA VAL A 250 -16.05 11.79 -13.18
C VAL A 250 -16.81 11.05 -12.07
N ALA A 251 -18.14 10.96 -12.11
CA ALA A 251 -18.96 10.38 -11.06
C ALA A 251 -18.59 8.91 -10.80
N ASN A 252 -18.40 8.13 -11.85
CA ASN A 252 -17.99 6.72 -11.76
C ASN A 252 -16.64 6.55 -11.07
N LYS A 253 -15.68 7.43 -11.36
CA LYS A 253 -14.37 7.45 -10.70
C LYS A 253 -14.50 7.69 -9.21
N VAL A 254 -15.23 8.75 -8.83
CA VAL A 254 -15.44 9.11 -7.41
C VAL A 254 -16.10 7.97 -6.64
N LEU A 255 -17.15 7.36 -7.22
CA LEU A 255 -17.88 6.27 -6.59
C LEU A 255 -17.03 5.00 -6.40
N ALA A 256 -16.15 4.67 -7.37
CA ALA A 256 -15.24 3.54 -7.24
C ALA A 256 -14.17 3.81 -6.19
N GLU A 257 -13.52 4.97 -6.24
CA GLU A 257 -12.44 5.33 -5.31
C GLU A 257 -12.91 5.46 -3.86
N ASN A 258 -14.18 5.86 -3.62
CA ASN A 258 -14.74 5.93 -2.27
C ASN A 258 -14.67 4.59 -1.52
N LEU A 259 -14.60 3.47 -2.24
CA LEU A 259 -14.50 2.15 -1.65
C LEU A 259 -13.24 1.96 -0.79
N THR A 260 -12.13 2.61 -1.17
CA THR A 260 -10.86 2.55 -0.42
C THR A 260 -10.43 3.91 0.14
N LYS A 261 -11.37 4.85 0.37
CA LYS A 261 -11.03 6.16 0.93
C LYS A 261 -10.61 6.08 2.39
N VAL A 262 -11.44 5.49 3.24
CA VAL A 262 -11.23 5.44 4.69
C VAL A 262 -11.53 4.05 5.25
N LEU A 263 -10.81 3.68 6.32
CA LEU A 263 -10.93 2.38 6.99
C LEU A 263 -12.29 2.19 7.67
N TYR A 264 -12.76 3.18 8.42
CA TYR A 264 -14.00 3.13 9.19
C TYR A 264 -14.97 4.22 8.76
N PRO A 265 -15.80 3.99 7.72
CA PRO A 265 -16.91 4.88 7.45
C PRO A 265 -17.90 4.87 8.62
N ASN A 266 -18.61 5.97 8.82
CA ASN A 266 -19.66 6.05 9.85
C ASN A 266 -20.78 5.06 9.56
N ASP A 267 -20.92 4.02 10.39
CA ASP A 267 -21.89 2.93 10.23
C ASP A 267 -23.21 3.14 10.98
N ASN A 268 -23.44 4.33 11.53
CA ASN A 268 -24.76 4.70 12.07
C ASN A 268 -25.83 4.80 10.96
N MET A 269 -25.41 5.08 9.72
CA MET A 269 -26.27 5.17 8.55
C MET A 269 -26.16 3.90 7.69
N PHE A 270 -27.21 3.65 6.88
CA PHE A 270 -27.27 2.50 5.98
C PHE A 270 -26.10 2.49 4.98
N GLU A 271 -25.79 3.65 4.39
CA GLU A 271 -24.76 3.84 3.38
C GLU A 271 -23.36 3.47 3.92
N GLY A 272 -23.08 3.80 5.17
CA GLY A 272 -21.83 3.43 5.80
C GLY A 272 -21.70 1.94 6.06
N ARG A 273 -22.78 1.27 6.47
CA ARG A 273 -22.81 -0.20 6.62
C ARG A 273 -22.66 -0.91 5.30
N GLU A 274 -23.33 -0.41 4.26
CA GLU A 274 -23.19 -0.94 2.89
C GLU A 274 -21.76 -0.78 2.38
N LEU A 275 -21.13 0.38 2.61
CA LEU A 275 -19.73 0.63 2.21
C LEU A 275 -18.77 -0.36 2.91
N ARG A 276 -18.97 -0.61 4.21
CA ARG A 276 -18.16 -1.62 4.94
C ARG A 276 -18.29 -3.01 4.34
N LEU A 277 -19.51 -3.43 4.00
CA LEU A 277 -19.72 -4.73 3.35
C LEU A 277 -19.04 -4.77 1.97
N LYS A 278 -19.15 -3.70 1.19
CA LYS A 278 -18.48 -3.58 -0.11
C LYS A 278 -16.95 -3.64 0.01
N GLN A 279 -16.36 -3.02 1.02
CA GLN A 279 -14.91 -3.10 1.30
C GLN A 279 -14.47 -4.53 1.56
N GLN A 280 -15.20 -5.28 2.38
CA GLN A 280 -14.91 -6.68 2.68
C GLN A 280 -15.03 -7.57 1.44
N TYR A 281 -16.12 -7.41 0.68
CA TYR A 281 -16.33 -8.14 -0.57
C TYR A 281 -15.22 -7.83 -1.58
N PHE A 282 -14.85 -6.57 -1.76
CA PHE A 282 -13.79 -6.13 -2.67
C PHE A 282 -12.44 -6.75 -2.29
N LEU A 283 -12.04 -6.64 -1.02
CA LEU A 283 -10.78 -7.24 -0.54
C LEU A 283 -10.72 -8.74 -0.83
N VAL A 284 -11.78 -9.47 -0.48
CA VAL A 284 -11.80 -10.93 -0.65
C VAL A 284 -11.82 -11.30 -2.12
N SER A 285 -12.63 -10.62 -2.94
CA SER A 285 -12.72 -10.89 -4.37
C SER A 285 -11.40 -10.66 -5.10
N CYS A 286 -10.75 -9.50 -4.88
CA CYS A 286 -9.43 -9.23 -5.46
C CYS A 286 -8.39 -10.26 -5.01
N SER A 287 -8.37 -10.57 -3.71
CA SER A 287 -7.36 -11.47 -3.15
C SER A 287 -7.52 -12.91 -3.63
N LEU A 288 -8.76 -13.41 -3.75
CA LEU A 288 -9.02 -14.76 -4.26
C LEU A 288 -8.66 -14.88 -5.75
N GLN A 289 -8.91 -13.86 -6.57
CA GLN A 289 -8.50 -13.85 -7.97
C GLN A 289 -6.98 -13.90 -8.14
N ASP A 290 -6.22 -13.34 -7.19
CA ASP A 290 -4.75 -13.38 -7.19
C ASP A 290 -4.19 -14.71 -6.64
N ILE A 291 -4.94 -15.39 -5.77
CA ILE A 291 -4.51 -16.65 -5.13
C ILE A 291 -4.75 -17.86 -6.04
N VAL A 292 -5.83 -17.86 -6.83
CA VAL A 292 -6.26 -18.98 -7.68
C VAL A 292 -5.69 -18.88 -9.07
#